data_a68096cdf1d262d04c59015e7bd1f8fd
#
_entry.id   a68096cdf1d262d04c59015e7bd1f8fd
#
_cell.length_a   1.000
_cell.length_b   1.000
_cell.length_c   1.000
_cell.angle_alpha   90.00
_cell.angle_beta   90.00
_cell.angle_gamma   90.00
#
_symmetry.space_group_name_H-M   'P 1'
#
loop_
_entity.id
_entity.type
_entity.pdbx_description
1 polymer ?
#
loop_
_entity_poly.entity_id
_entity_poly.type
_entity_poly.pdbx_seq_one_letter_code
_entity_poly.pdbx_strand_id
1 'polypeptide(L)'
;MDPAITNAIPHRPPMLLVDAIIEQTEQEIRCRKTFRADEYFTQGHFPNYPLVPGVILCECALQSGAILLSKFTPKEGAVPVATRLDGVKFKKMV
;
A
#
# COMPACT_ATOMS: atom_id res chain seq x y z
N MET A 1 -1.25 -1.39 15.59
CA MET A 1 -1.73 -1.52 14.20
C MET A 1 -3.24 -1.56 14.18
N ASP A 2 -3.83 -0.97 13.17
CA ASP A 2 -5.29 -0.93 13.02
C ASP A 2 -5.83 -2.31 12.61
N PRO A 3 -6.69 -2.95 13.43
CA PRO A 3 -7.26 -4.25 13.09
C PRO A 3 -8.07 -4.25 11.79
N ALA A 4 -8.68 -3.11 11.42
CA ALA A 4 -9.40 -3.02 10.16
C ALA A 4 -8.47 -3.25 8.96
N ILE A 5 -7.20 -2.90 9.09
CA ILE A 5 -6.19 -3.14 8.07
C ILE A 5 -5.64 -4.55 8.17
N THR A 6 -5.19 -4.96 9.34
CA THR A 6 -4.51 -6.25 9.51
C THR A 6 -5.42 -7.44 9.34
N ASN A 7 -6.72 -7.28 9.57
CA ASN A 7 -7.71 -8.32 9.29
C ASN A 7 -8.07 -8.39 7.80
N ALA A 8 -7.85 -7.31 7.07
CA ALA A 8 -8.24 -7.24 5.66
C ALA A 8 -7.16 -7.76 4.72
N ILE A 9 -5.89 -7.52 5.04
CA ILE A 9 -4.76 -7.91 4.19
C ILE A 9 -3.67 -8.60 5.01
N PRO A 10 -2.91 -9.52 4.38
CA PRO A 10 -1.88 -10.28 5.10
C PRO A 10 -0.57 -9.52 5.33
N HIS A 11 -0.41 -8.38 4.68
CA HIS A 11 0.81 -7.58 4.77
C HIS A 11 1.09 -7.17 6.21
N ARG A 12 2.38 -7.15 6.55
CA ARG A 12 2.85 -6.75 7.89
C ARG A 12 4.10 -5.88 7.73
N PRO A 13 4.43 -5.05 8.73
CA PRO A 13 5.68 -4.31 8.66
C PRO A 13 6.88 -5.22 8.40
N PRO A 14 7.86 -4.80 7.59
CA PRO A 14 7.98 -3.46 6.99
C PRO A 14 7.28 -3.28 5.64
N MET A 15 6.60 -4.31 5.12
CA MET A 15 5.92 -4.24 3.81
C MET A 15 4.52 -3.62 3.88
N LEU A 16 3.94 -3.47 5.05
CA LEU A 16 2.63 -2.83 5.19
C LEU A 16 2.77 -1.34 4.97
N LEU A 17 2.12 -0.82 3.92
CA LEU A 17 2.24 0.56 3.49
C LEU A 17 0.92 1.34 3.62
N VAL A 18 0.04 0.90 4.48
CA VAL A 18 -1.20 1.62 4.82
C VAL A 18 -1.17 1.91 6.30
N ASP A 19 -1.10 3.19 6.66
CA ASP A 19 -1.10 3.61 8.06
C ASP A 19 -2.51 3.74 8.63
N ALA A 20 -3.44 4.22 7.79
CA ALA A 20 -4.81 4.46 8.24
C ALA A 20 -5.78 4.40 7.07
N ILE A 21 -7.00 3.95 7.36
CA ILE A 21 -8.14 4.09 6.46
C ILE A 21 -8.86 5.38 6.86
N ILE A 22 -8.91 6.34 5.95
CA ILE A 22 -9.56 7.62 6.20
C ILE A 22 -11.05 7.52 5.93
N GLU A 23 -11.43 6.84 4.85
CA GLU A 23 -12.80 6.70 4.43
C GLU A 23 -12.94 5.43 3.60
N GLN A 24 -14.03 4.71 3.78
CA GLN A 24 -14.31 3.51 3.00
C GLN A 24 -15.80 3.37 2.76
N THR A 25 -16.16 3.15 1.50
CA THR A 25 -17.50 2.74 1.08
C THR A 25 -17.40 1.38 0.41
N GLU A 26 -18.50 0.89 -0.16
CA GLU A 26 -18.47 -0.37 -0.91
C GLU A 26 -17.69 -0.27 -2.22
N GLN A 27 -17.50 0.95 -2.73
CA GLN A 27 -16.93 1.19 -4.05
C GLN A 27 -15.62 1.96 -4.01
N GLU A 28 -15.30 2.61 -2.89
CA GLU A 28 -14.12 3.47 -2.79
C GLU A 28 -13.43 3.29 -1.44
N ILE A 29 -12.12 3.52 -1.46
CA ILE A 29 -11.33 3.58 -0.25
C ILE A 29 -10.34 4.72 -0.35
N ARG A 30 -10.15 5.43 0.76
CA ARG A 30 -9.12 6.44 0.92
C ARG A 30 -8.25 6.06 2.09
N CYS A 31 -6.98 5.91 1.84
CA CYS A 31 -6.01 5.53 2.85
C CYS A 31 -4.93 6.60 2.97
N ARG A 32 -4.16 6.50 4.05
CA ARG A 32 -3.02 7.38 4.28
C ARG A 32 -1.79 6.54 4.60
N LYS A 33 -0.67 6.98 4.05
CA LYS A 33 0.67 6.50 4.40
C LYS A 33 1.57 7.72 4.62
N THR A 34 2.23 7.79 5.75
CA THR A 34 3.26 8.78 6.01
C THR A 34 4.61 8.14 5.74
N PHE A 35 5.35 8.67 4.78
CA PHE A 35 6.68 8.17 4.44
C PHE A 35 7.73 8.84 5.31
N ARG A 36 8.64 8.02 5.83
CA ARG A 36 9.72 8.47 6.70
C ARG A 36 11.06 8.25 6.01
N ALA A 37 12.04 9.10 6.34
CA ALA A 37 13.38 8.99 5.77
C ALA A 37 14.10 7.70 6.19
N ASP A 38 13.70 7.11 7.32
CA ASP A 38 14.34 5.91 7.86
C ASP A 38 13.70 4.60 7.39
N GLU A 39 12.75 4.66 6.46
CA GLU A 39 12.16 3.44 5.92
C GLU A 39 13.18 2.71 5.02
N TYR A 40 13.08 1.37 4.97
CA TYR A 40 14.09 0.57 4.26
C TYR A 40 14.23 0.95 2.79
N PHE A 41 13.14 1.35 2.13
CA PHE A 41 13.17 1.68 0.71
C PHE A 41 13.65 3.10 0.42
N THR A 42 13.75 3.96 1.44
CA THR A 42 14.29 5.33 1.26
C THR A 42 15.76 5.42 1.63
N GLN A 43 16.26 4.53 2.48
CA GLN A 43 17.65 4.57 2.95
C GLN A 43 18.66 4.44 1.81
N GLY A 44 18.35 3.64 0.82
CA GLY A 44 19.21 3.45 -0.36
C GLY A 44 18.74 4.18 -1.60
N HIS A 45 17.67 4.93 -1.53
CA HIS A 45 17.03 5.55 -2.71
C HIS A 45 16.70 7.04 -2.46
N PHE A 46 17.66 7.90 -2.23
CA PHE A 46 19.12 7.74 -2.29
C PHE A 46 19.72 8.15 -0.93
N PRO A 47 20.95 7.74 -0.56
CA PRO A 47 21.46 7.89 0.81
C PRO A 47 21.37 9.30 1.43
N ASN A 48 21.62 10.35 0.66
CA ASN A 48 21.53 11.72 1.15
C ASN A 48 20.36 12.51 0.54
N TYR A 49 19.47 11.80 -0.12
CA TYR A 49 18.30 12.38 -0.77
C TYR A 49 17.18 11.34 -0.76
N PRO A 50 16.50 11.18 0.38
CA PRO A 50 15.44 10.15 0.47
C PRO A 50 14.28 10.50 -0.46
N LEU A 51 13.99 9.56 -1.34
CA LEU A 51 12.93 9.67 -2.32
C LEU A 51 12.16 8.35 -2.33
N VAL A 52 10.84 8.43 -2.28
CA VAL A 52 10.02 7.21 -2.33
C VAL A 52 10.07 6.62 -3.74
N PRO A 53 10.54 5.37 -3.91
CA PRO A 53 10.50 4.73 -5.23
C PRO A 53 9.07 4.66 -5.76
N GLY A 54 8.90 4.92 -7.07
CA GLY A 54 7.58 4.91 -7.68
C GLY A 54 6.84 3.59 -7.50
N VAL A 55 7.56 2.47 -7.56
CA VAL A 55 6.96 1.15 -7.36
C VAL A 55 6.37 0.99 -5.96
N ILE A 56 6.90 1.68 -4.95
CA ILE A 56 6.36 1.68 -3.60
C ILE A 56 5.02 2.45 -3.57
N LEU A 57 4.90 3.53 -4.32
CA LEU A 57 3.63 4.24 -4.45
C LEU A 57 2.57 3.34 -5.09
N CYS A 58 2.95 2.57 -6.10
CA CYS A 58 2.07 1.57 -6.69
C CYS A 58 1.64 0.53 -5.67
N GLU A 59 2.57 0.05 -4.85
CA GLU A 59 2.27 -0.93 -3.81
C GLU A 59 1.28 -0.38 -2.78
N CYS A 60 1.43 0.89 -2.37
CA CYS A 60 0.45 1.56 -1.48
C CYS A 60 -0.96 1.51 -2.08
N ALA A 61 -1.08 1.84 -3.36
CA ALA A 61 -2.37 1.84 -4.05
C ALA A 61 -2.94 0.42 -4.13
N LEU A 62 -2.11 -0.57 -4.43
CA LEU A 62 -2.52 -1.97 -4.51
C LEU A 62 -2.99 -2.50 -3.17
N GLN A 63 -2.29 -2.17 -2.09
CA GLN A 63 -2.69 -2.58 -0.74
C GLN A 63 -4.02 -1.94 -0.34
N SER A 64 -4.21 -0.67 -0.65
CA SER A 64 -5.47 0.03 -0.38
C SER A 64 -6.63 -0.64 -1.15
N GLY A 65 -6.39 -0.97 -2.42
CA GLY A 65 -7.37 -1.70 -3.23
C GLY A 65 -7.67 -3.08 -2.69
N ALA A 66 -6.66 -3.78 -2.19
CA ALA A 66 -6.82 -5.09 -1.58
C ALA A 66 -7.69 -5.02 -0.33
N ILE A 67 -7.54 -3.96 0.48
CA ILE A 67 -8.41 -3.75 1.63
C ILE A 67 -9.86 -3.58 1.18
N LEU A 68 -10.08 -2.73 0.18
CA LEU A 68 -11.43 -2.49 -0.36
C LEU A 68 -12.08 -3.77 -0.85
N LEU A 69 -11.30 -4.64 -1.50
CA LEU A 69 -11.80 -5.87 -2.10
C LEU A 69 -11.77 -7.06 -1.14
N SER A 70 -11.30 -6.90 0.08
CA SER A 70 -11.11 -8.02 1.02
C SER A 70 -12.40 -8.75 1.34
N LYS A 71 -13.52 -8.04 1.42
CA LYS A 71 -14.83 -8.64 1.71
C LYS A 71 -15.37 -9.48 0.54
N PHE A 72 -14.78 -9.34 -0.65
CA PHE A 72 -15.15 -10.11 -1.82
C PHE A 72 -14.22 -11.30 -2.07
N THR A 73 -13.20 -11.49 -1.21
CA THR A 73 -12.25 -12.60 -1.34
C THR A 73 -12.95 -13.89 -0.88
N PRO A 74 -13.21 -14.84 -1.79
CA PRO A 74 -14.14 -15.93 -1.50
C PRO A 74 -13.54 -17.08 -0.70
N LYS A 75 -12.23 -17.13 -0.51
CA LYS A 75 -11.57 -18.29 0.13
C LYS A 75 -10.64 -17.85 1.23
N GLU A 76 -10.81 -18.51 2.39
CA GLU A 76 -9.85 -18.42 3.47
C GLU A 76 -8.50 -18.95 3.00
N GLY A 77 -7.43 -18.22 3.31
CA GLY A 77 -6.08 -18.59 2.90
C GLY A 77 -5.69 -18.16 1.49
N ALA A 78 -6.61 -17.61 0.70
CA ALA A 78 -6.30 -17.07 -0.61
C ALA A 78 -5.67 -15.67 -0.47
N VAL A 79 -4.58 -15.43 -1.21
CA VAL A 79 -3.87 -14.15 -1.21
C VAL A 79 -3.94 -13.57 -2.62
N PRO A 80 -4.61 -12.42 -2.81
CA PRO A 80 -4.61 -11.76 -4.11
C PRO A 80 -3.22 -11.21 -4.43
N VAL A 81 -2.79 -11.41 -5.67
CA VAL A 81 -1.48 -10.97 -6.15
C VAL A 81 -1.67 -10.17 -7.43
N ALA A 82 -1.05 -8.98 -7.49
CA ALA A 82 -1.05 -8.19 -8.71
C ALA A 82 -0.14 -8.86 -9.75
N THR A 83 -0.67 -9.07 -10.95
CA THR A 83 0.07 -9.71 -12.03
C THR A 83 0.40 -8.74 -13.17
N ARG A 84 -0.19 -7.56 -13.19
CA ARG A 84 0.02 -6.60 -14.27
C ARG A 84 -0.32 -5.18 -13.83
N LEU A 85 0.51 -4.23 -14.25
CA LEU A 85 0.28 -2.80 -14.09
C LEU A 85 0.45 -2.12 -15.44
N ASP A 86 -0.51 -1.30 -15.84
CA ASP A 86 -0.49 -0.58 -17.12
C ASP A 86 -0.74 0.91 -16.89
N GLY A 87 -0.11 1.73 -17.73
CA GLY A 87 -0.39 3.16 -17.81
C GLY A 87 -0.02 3.96 -16.56
N VAL A 88 0.89 3.45 -15.75
CA VAL A 88 1.31 4.14 -14.51
C VAL A 88 2.29 5.26 -14.86
N LYS A 89 2.02 6.46 -14.31
CA LYS A 89 2.90 7.62 -14.49
C LYS A 89 3.17 8.28 -13.14
N PHE A 90 4.42 8.64 -12.90
CA PHE A 90 4.83 9.32 -11.67
C PHE A 90 5.12 10.79 -12.01
N LYS A 91 4.22 11.67 -11.62
CA LYS A 91 4.28 13.09 -12.01
C LYS A 91 4.89 13.98 -10.94
N LYS A 92 5.05 13.49 -9.71
CA LYS A 92 5.63 14.24 -8.59
C LYS A 92 6.51 13.34 -7.75
N MET A 93 7.55 13.91 -7.19
CA MET A 93 8.39 13.24 -6.20
C MET A 93 7.69 13.24 -4.82
N VAL A 94 7.92 12.19 -4.09
CA VAL A 94 7.40 12.05 -2.73
C VAL A 94 8.53 11.84 -1.75
#